data_9f2b246a6dd5dbbaea962d4448a88075
#
_entry.id   9f2b246a6dd5dbbaea962d4448a88075
#
_cell.length_a   1.000
_cell.length_b   1.000
_cell.length_c   1.000
_cell.angle_alpha   90.00
_cell.angle_beta   90.00
_cell.angle_gamma   90.00
#
_symmetry.space_group_name_H-M   'P 1'
#
loop_
_entity.id
_entity.type
_entity.pdbx_description
1 polymer ?
#
loop_
_entity_poly.entity_id
_entity_poly.type
_entity_poly.pdbx_seq_one_letter_code
_entity_poly.pdbx_strand_id
1 'polypeptide(L)'
;MIKKNVLACITGIFLLFGCASNPKDKVAYEQKSPDCGVLSFTEIWAWVCQGREKYYSPDFPLTDVCYFSANVGTYGELIDIPKKKNLGSTNARTHLVVVCEGRALTHFVLDPQFGLADKLVDDILNAGADFDGIQIDFENIPARDYDNFFAFLKKVSSRSAMAGKIFTVCVPARIKTLKEDAFPYQKISSIADRVIIMAYDEHWSTSKPGPIASYEWCEKIADYSVSVLPKEKLVMGLPFYGRSWEDENLATARSFRSTNELFAARDVSDVRYVNTIPMAEFVTTQKVTYWFEDYYSTVKKLLLYGSKDISKVAFWRIGLEDSETWNWIKIAETPKD
;
A
#
# COMPACT_ATOMS: atom_id res chain seq x y z
N MET A 1 13.54 -56.15 59.71
CA MET A 1 12.73 -55.96 58.47
C MET A 1 12.60 -54.51 58.23
N ILE A 2 13.43 -53.96 57.34
CA ILE A 2 13.50 -52.50 56.99
C ILE A 2 12.87 -52.36 55.63
N LYS A 3 11.73 -51.64 55.59
CA LYS A 3 11.08 -51.25 54.33
C LYS A 3 11.83 -50.04 53.73
N LYS A 4 12.40 -50.26 52.58
CA LYS A 4 12.96 -49.16 51.73
C LYS A 4 11.82 -48.47 50.94
N ASN A 5 11.60 -47.20 51.21
CA ASN A 5 10.76 -46.35 50.37
C ASN A 5 11.60 -45.91 49.16
N VAL A 6 11.14 -46.22 47.96
CA VAL A 6 11.68 -45.71 46.68
C VAL A 6 10.91 -44.44 46.34
N LEU A 7 11.60 -43.31 46.37
CA LEU A 7 11.08 -42.01 45.96
C LEU A 7 11.28 -41.91 44.44
N ALA A 8 10.19 -41.95 43.68
CA ALA A 8 10.22 -41.74 42.22
C ALA A 8 10.27 -40.23 41.92
N CYS A 9 11.44 -39.74 41.43
CA CYS A 9 11.56 -38.43 40.84
C CYS A 9 10.89 -38.42 39.46
N ILE A 10 9.77 -37.74 39.38
CA ILE A 10 9.15 -37.43 38.08
C ILE A 10 9.85 -36.16 37.54
N THR A 11 10.77 -36.36 36.62
CA THR A 11 11.39 -35.27 35.85
C THR A 11 10.39 -34.83 34.78
N GLY A 12 9.68 -33.73 35.04
CA GLY A 12 8.82 -33.08 34.07
C GLY A 12 9.69 -32.45 32.95
N ILE A 13 9.63 -33.04 31.77
CA ILE A 13 10.19 -32.42 30.56
C ILE A 13 9.25 -31.30 30.17
N PHE A 14 9.61 -30.05 30.48
CA PHE A 14 9.00 -28.87 29.90
C PHE A 14 9.47 -28.79 28.43
N LEU A 15 8.63 -29.25 27.50
CA LEU A 15 8.75 -28.95 26.10
C LEU A 15 8.45 -27.44 25.94
N LEU A 16 9.52 -26.65 25.91
CA LEU A 16 9.47 -25.29 25.43
C LEU A 16 9.14 -25.39 23.92
N PHE A 17 7.86 -25.20 23.57
CA PHE A 17 7.49 -24.83 22.22
C PHE A 17 8.08 -23.43 21.97
N GLY A 18 9.32 -23.39 21.51
CA GLY A 18 9.89 -22.20 20.91
C GLY A 18 9.05 -21.89 19.66
N CYS A 19 8.26 -20.83 19.71
CA CYS A 19 7.84 -20.17 18.49
C CYS A 19 9.12 -19.91 17.70
N ALA A 20 9.25 -20.57 16.54
CA ALA A 20 10.27 -20.25 15.56
C ALA A 20 9.93 -18.85 15.04
N SER A 21 10.41 -17.82 15.73
CA SER A 21 10.49 -16.48 15.14
C SER A 21 11.36 -16.62 13.90
N ASN A 22 10.81 -16.25 12.74
CA ASN A 22 11.62 -16.01 11.55
C ASN A 22 12.88 -15.23 12.00
N PRO A 23 14.08 -15.62 11.56
CA PRO A 23 15.27 -14.86 11.91
C PRO A 23 15.00 -13.41 11.49
N LYS A 24 14.95 -12.50 12.49
CA LYS A 24 14.80 -11.07 12.21
C LYS A 24 15.92 -10.72 11.25
N ASP A 25 15.57 -10.16 10.10
CA ASP A 25 16.58 -9.70 9.14
C ASP A 25 17.52 -8.76 9.90
N LYS A 26 18.80 -9.11 9.97
CA LYS A 26 19.78 -8.31 10.74
C LYS A 26 19.85 -6.93 10.12
N VAL A 27 19.38 -5.92 10.83
CA VAL A 27 19.40 -4.54 10.37
C VAL A 27 20.81 -3.98 10.48
N ALA A 28 21.26 -3.30 9.43
CA ALA A 28 22.63 -2.77 9.32
C ALA A 28 22.86 -1.48 10.13
N TYR A 29 21.80 -0.86 10.64
CA TYR A 29 21.85 0.40 11.38
C TYR A 29 20.96 0.34 12.63
N GLU A 30 21.11 1.31 13.51
CA GLU A 30 20.26 1.43 14.71
C GLU A 30 18.91 2.07 14.36
N GLN A 31 17.83 1.28 14.40
CA GLN A 31 16.48 1.77 14.20
C GLN A 31 15.95 2.46 15.44
N LYS A 32 15.24 3.59 15.25
CA LYS A 32 14.47 4.23 16.31
C LYS A 32 13.26 3.40 16.68
N SER A 33 12.91 3.38 17.96
CA SER A 33 11.68 2.75 18.44
C SER A 33 10.58 3.81 18.59
N PRO A 34 9.34 3.54 18.11
CA PRO A 34 8.21 4.43 18.37
C PRO A 34 7.87 4.46 19.87
N ASP A 35 7.51 5.64 20.35
CA ASP A 35 6.98 5.81 21.72
C ASP A 35 5.45 5.71 21.68
N CYS A 36 4.96 4.51 21.45
CA CYS A 36 3.53 4.20 21.42
C CYS A 36 3.29 2.69 21.59
N GLY A 37 2.04 2.31 21.85
CA GLY A 37 1.59 0.92 21.76
C GLY A 37 1.21 0.51 20.34
N VAL A 38 0.69 -0.71 20.19
CA VAL A 38 0.16 -1.23 18.92
C VAL A 38 -1.04 -0.41 18.47
N LEU A 39 -1.01 0.07 17.24
CA LEU A 39 -2.04 0.91 16.65
C LEU A 39 -3.17 0.06 16.04
N SER A 40 -4.40 0.54 16.16
CA SER A 40 -5.59 -0.17 15.65
C SER A 40 -6.27 0.62 14.55
N PHE A 41 -6.58 -0.06 13.43
CA PHE A 41 -7.32 0.50 12.30
C PHE A 41 -8.52 -0.38 11.96
N THR A 42 -9.62 0.23 11.55
CA THR A 42 -10.82 -0.50 11.15
C THR A 42 -10.66 -1.22 9.82
N GLU A 43 -9.83 -0.67 8.93
CA GLU A 43 -9.44 -1.31 7.69
C GLU A 43 -7.94 -1.12 7.44
N ILE A 44 -7.29 -2.22 7.08
CA ILE A 44 -5.88 -2.28 6.73
C ILE A 44 -5.79 -2.94 5.36
N TRP A 45 -5.42 -2.16 4.36
CA TRP A 45 -5.33 -2.54 2.96
C TRP A 45 -3.88 -2.75 2.56
N ALA A 46 -3.60 -3.66 1.63
CA ALA A 46 -2.29 -3.73 1.00
C ALA A 46 -2.38 -4.26 -0.42
N TRP A 47 -1.45 -3.84 -1.27
CA TRP A 47 -1.32 -4.36 -2.63
C TRP A 47 -0.36 -5.53 -2.67
N VAL A 48 -0.79 -6.59 -3.36
CA VAL A 48 0.04 -7.74 -3.75
C VAL A 48 0.18 -7.70 -5.26
N CYS A 49 1.41 -7.60 -5.76
CA CYS A 49 1.65 -7.61 -7.19
C CYS A 49 1.68 -9.04 -7.74
N GLN A 50 1.12 -9.24 -8.92
CA GLN A 50 1.18 -10.50 -9.65
C GLN A 50 2.63 -10.97 -9.82
N GLY A 51 2.90 -12.24 -9.56
CA GLY A 51 4.24 -12.83 -9.54
C GLY A 51 5.06 -12.54 -8.26
N ARG A 52 4.46 -11.87 -7.27
CA ARG A 52 5.06 -11.56 -5.97
C ARG A 52 4.27 -12.13 -4.79
N GLU A 53 3.34 -13.01 -5.04
CA GLU A 53 2.43 -13.60 -4.05
C GLU A 53 3.16 -14.31 -2.92
N LYS A 54 4.38 -14.82 -3.17
CA LYS A 54 5.24 -15.46 -2.16
C LYS A 54 5.60 -14.57 -0.95
N TYR A 55 5.43 -13.26 -1.07
CA TYR A 55 5.67 -12.31 0.02
C TYR A 55 4.41 -12.05 0.85
N TYR A 56 3.25 -12.45 0.37
CA TYR A 56 1.99 -12.32 1.10
C TYR A 56 1.86 -13.46 2.12
N SER A 57 1.41 -13.11 3.32
CA SER A 57 1.00 -14.08 4.35
C SER A 57 -0.46 -13.82 4.76
N PRO A 58 -1.28 -14.86 4.89
CA PRO A 58 -2.64 -14.73 5.44
C PRO A 58 -2.65 -14.30 6.91
N ASP A 59 -1.49 -14.36 7.60
CA ASP A 59 -1.33 -13.92 8.99
C ASP A 59 -1.11 -12.41 9.13
N PHE A 60 -0.89 -11.69 8.02
CA PHE A 60 -0.83 -10.24 8.08
C PHE A 60 -2.17 -9.66 8.53
N PRO A 61 -2.18 -8.61 9.36
CA PRO A 61 -3.40 -8.00 9.88
C PRO A 61 -4.11 -7.17 8.78
N LEU A 62 -4.49 -7.82 7.69
CA LEU A 62 -5.14 -7.17 6.54
C LEU A 62 -6.63 -7.45 6.53
N THR A 63 -7.42 -6.41 6.30
CA THR A 63 -8.86 -6.52 6.00
C THR A 63 -9.12 -6.64 4.51
N ASP A 64 -8.21 -6.11 3.68
CA ASP A 64 -8.36 -6.00 2.23
C ASP A 64 -7.02 -6.23 1.52
N VAL A 65 -7.04 -7.06 0.48
CA VAL A 65 -5.92 -7.35 -0.40
C VAL A 65 -6.26 -6.90 -1.81
N CYS A 66 -5.51 -5.93 -2.32
CA CYS A 66 -5.64 -5.41 -3.68
C CYS A 66 -4.67 -6.16 -4.59
N TYR A 67 -5.20 -7.01 -5.48
CA TYR A 67 -4.35 -7.81 -6.36
C TYR A 67 -4.02 -7.02 -7.63
N PHE A 68 -2.79 -6.58 -7.71
CA PHE A 68 -2.27 -5.68 -8.73
C PHE A 68 -1.55 -6.48 -9.83
N SER A 69 -1.89 -6.39 -11.08
CA SER A 69 -2.97 -5.67 -11.70
C SER A 69 -3.45 -6.40 -12.96
N ALA A 70 -4.69 -6.16 -13.34
CA ALA A 70 -5.13 -6.31 -14.72
C ALA A 70 -4.83 -5.00 -15.44
N ASN A 71 -4.27 -5.06 -16.65
CA ASN A 71 -3.84 -3.90 -17.41
C ASN A 71 -4.74 -3.66 -18.61
N VAL A 72 -4.97 -2.40 -18.96
CA VAL A 72 -5.59 -2.05 -20.24
C VAL A 72 -4.55 -2.19 -21.34
N GLY A 73 -4.80 -3.05 -22.31
CA GLY A 73 -3.95 -3.28 -23.46
C GLY A 73 -4.09 -2.20 -24.55
N THR A 74 -3.23 -2.25 -25.54
CA THR A 74 -3.11 -1.22 -26.61
C THR A 74 -4.36 -1.07 -27.49
N TYR A 75 -5.23 -2.08 -27.50
CA TYR A 75 -6.51 -2.04 -28.25
C TYR A 75 -7.71 -1.80 -27.31
N GLY A 76 -7.47 -1.42 -26.05
CA GLY A 76 -8.51 -1.17 -25.06
C GLY A 76 -9.10 -2.43 -24.40
N GLU A 77 -8.51 -3.60 -24.65
CA GLU A 77 -8.85 -4.87 -24.00
C GLU A 77 -8.20 -4.97 -22.63
N LEU A 78 -8.73 -5.84 -21.77
CA LEU A 78 -8.12 -6.14 -20.48
C LEU A 78 -7.13 -7.31 -20.62
N ILE A 79 -5.88 -7.09 -20.25
CA ILE A 79 -4.77 -8.07 -20.32
C ILE A 79 -4.15 -8.33 -18.95
N ASP A 80 -3.28 -9.34 -18.86
CA ASP A 80 -2.53 -9.70 -17.63
C ASP A 80 -3.41 -9.89 -16.40
N ILE A 81 -4.64 -10.39 -16.59
CA ILE A 81 -5.63 -10.50 -15.51
C ILE A 81 -5.13 -11.49 -14.43
N PRO A 82 -4.92 -11.02 -13.19
CA PRO A 82 -4.46 -11.87 -12.11
C PRO A 82 -5.53 -12.87 -11.70
N LYS A 83 -5.11 -14.11 -11.42
CA LYS A 83 -6.03 -15.18 -10.99
C LYS A 83 -6.08 -15.21 -9.47
N LYS A 84 -7.23 -14.90 -8.86
CA LYS A 84 -7.44 -14.88 -7.40
C LYS A 84 -6.82 -16.09 -6.68
N LYS A 85 -6.90 -17.30 -7.26
CA LYS A 85 -6.33 -18.51 -6.67
C LYS A 85 -4.82 -18.44 -6.40
N ASN A 86 -4.08 -17.57 -7.09
CA ASN A 86 -2.63 -17.43 -6.89
C ASN A 86 -2.30 -16.72 -5.58
N LEU A 87 -3.24 -15.96 -4.98
CA LEU A 87 -3.08 -15.40 -3.64
C LEU A 87 -3.06 -16.46 -2.53
N GLY A 88 -3.52 -17.69 -2.84
CA GLY A 88 -3.68 -18.72 -1.84
C GLY A 88 -4.87 -18.45 -0.90
N SER A 89 -4.77 -18.96 0.33
CA SER A 89 -5.78 -18.70 1.37
C SER A 89 -5.66 -17.27 1.90
N THR A 90 -6.79 -16.61 2.08
CA THR A 90 -6.85 -15.27 2.70
C THR A 90 -8.17 -15.12 3.47
N ASN A 91 -8.10 -14.45 4.62
CA ASN A 91 -9.29 -14.01 5.38
C ASN A 91 -9.72 -12.58 5.01
N ALA A 92 -8.89 -11.87 4.25
CA ALA A 92 -9.17 -10.51 3.79
C ALA A 92 -10.09 -10.51 2.56
N ARG A 93 -10.87 -9.44 2.38
CA ARG A 93 -11.55 -9.17 1.11
C ARG A 93 -10.53 -8.97 0.01
N THR A 94 -10.83 -9.42 -1.18
CA THR A 94 -9.91 -9.35 -2.32
C THR A 94 -10.46 -8.42 -3.39
N HIS A 95 -9.59 -7.56 -3.93
CA HIS A 95 -9.97 -6.59 -4.95
C HIS A 95 -9.14 -6.79 -6.21
N LEU A 96 -9.79 -6.84 -7.37
CA LEU A 96 -9.10 -6.77 -8.66
C LEU A 96 -8.70 -5.32 -8.91
N VAL A 97 -7.41 -5.05 -9.05
CA VAL A 97 -6.91 -3.72 -9.44
C VAL A 97 -6.82 -3.65 -10.95
N VAL A 98 -7.39 -2.60 -11.54
CA VAL A 98 -7.35 -2.33 -12.99
C VAL A 98 -6.57 -1.05 -13.24
N VAL A 99 -5.54 -1.16 -14.06
CA VAL A 99 -4.60 -0.07 -14.37
C VAL A 99 -4.69 0.29 -15.85
N CYS A 100 -4.64 1.59 -16.13
CA CYS A 100 -4.44 2.11 -17.47
C CYS A 100 -3.28 3.12 -17.45
N GLU A 101 -2.18 2.76 -18.10
CA GLU A 101 -0.98 3.59 -18.12
C GLU A 101 -0.86 4.38 -19.43
N GLY A 102 -0.50 5.65 -19.27
CA GLY A 102 -0.20 6.54 -20.39
C GLY A 102 -1.41 7.30 -20.94
N ARG A 103 -1.19 8.60 -21.15
CA ARG A 103 -2.23 9.58 -21.55
C ARG A 103 -2.92 9.25 -22.88
N ALA A 104 -2.17 8.68 -23.84
CA ALA A 104 -2.72 8.35 -25.14
C ALA A 104 -3.69 7.16 -25.06
N LEU A 105 -3.31 6.11 -24.34
CA LEU A 105 -4.14 4.93 -24.13
C LEU A 105 -5.39 5.28 -23.31
N THR A 106 -5.24 6.06 -22.26
CA THR A 106 -6.37 6.51 -21.43
C THR A 106 -7.37 7.31 -22.27
N HIS A 107 -6.90 8.23 -23.13
CA HIS A 107 -7.77 8.93 -24.07
C HIS A 107 -8.47 7.98 -25.02
N PHE A 108 -7.73 7.07 -25.67
CA PHE A 108 -8.27 6.11 -26.61
C PHE A 108 -9.40 5.26 -26.02
N VAL A 109 -9.26 4.88 -24.76
CA VAL A 109 -10.25 4.04 -24.07
C VAL A 109 -11.46 4.86 -23.58
N LEU A 110 -11.24 6.10 -23.13
CA LEU A 110 -12.29 6.91 -22.51
C LEU A 110 -13.09 7.77 -23.48
N ASP A 111 -12.51 8.15 -24.63
CA ASP A 111 -13.19 8.99 -25.60
C ASP A 111 -14.32 8.22 -26.27
N PRO A 112 -15.57 8.72 -26.18
CA PRO A 112 -16.75 8.06 -26.76
C PRO A 112 -16.66 7.77 -28.25
N GLN A 113 -15.83 8.52 -29.00
CA GLN A 113 -15.67 8.31 -30.45
C GLN A 113 -15.13 6.91 -30.80
N PHE A 114 -14.38 6.30 -29.90
CA PHE A 114 -13.80 4.95 -30.09
C PHE A 114 -14.71 3.82 -29.59
N GLY A 115 -15.72 4.13 -28.78
CA GLY A 115 -16.73 3.16 -28.32
C GLY A 115 -16.19 2.04 -27.38
N LEU A 116 -15.00 2.22 -26.79
CA LEU A 116 -14.32 1.16 -26.04
C LEU A 116 -14.72 1.10 -24.56
N ALA A 117 -15.15 2.22 -23.96
CA ALA A 117 -15.38 2.33 -22.53
C ALA A 117 -16.41 1.31 -22.02
N ASP A 118 -17.51 1.08 -22.72
CA ASP A 118 -18.56 0.16 -22.30
C ASP A 118 -18.09 -1.29 -22.32
N LYS A 119 -17.38 -1.68 -23.38
CA LYS A 119 -16.76 -3.01 -23.46
C LYS A 119 -15.75 -3.22 -22.34
N LEU A 120 -14.92 -2.22 -22.05
CA LEU A 120 -13.94 -2.31 -20.97
C LEU A 120 -14.65 -2.50 -19.60
N VAL A 121 -15.76 -1.80 -19.35
CA VAL A 121 -16.58 -2.02 -18.14
C VAL A 121 -17.03 -3.47 -18.04
N ASP A 122 -17.53 -4.06 -19.12
CA ASP A 122 -17.96 -5.47 -19.14
C ASP A 122 -16.77 -6.41 -18.89
N ASP A 123 -15.64 -6.18 -19.52
CA ASP A 123 -14.41 -6.96 -19.34
C ASP A 123 -13.92 -6.91 -17.88
N ILE A 124 -13.96 -5.73 -17.25
CA ILE A 124 -13.59 -5.53 -15.83
C ILE A 124 -14.51 -6.34 -14.90
N LEU A 125 -15.82 -6.24 -15.09
CA LEU A 125 -16.77 -6.96 -14.23
C LEU A 125 -16.63 -8.48 -14.40
N ASN A 126 -16.40 -8.95 -15.61
CA ASN A 126 -16.16 -10.36 -15.89
C ASN A 126 -14.87 -10.86 -15.25
N ALA A 127 -13.77 -10.10 -15.41
CA ALA A 127 -12.48 -10.43 -14.79
C ALA A 127 -12.54 -10.39 -13.25
N GLY A 128 -13.34 -9.47 -12.71
CA GLY A 128 -13.55 -9.30 -11.28
C GLY A 128 -14.58 -10.26 -10.67
N ALA A 129 -15.14 -11.24 -11.42
CA ALA A 129 -16.25 -12.08 -10.96
C ALA A 129 -15.95 -12.79 -9.62
N ASP A 130 -14.73 -13.33 -9.46
CA ASP A 130 -14.30 -14.05 -8.25
C ASP A 130 -13.81 -13.15 -7.12
N PHE A 131 -13.65 -11.85 -7.35
CA PHE A 131 -13.17 -10.89 -6.37
C PHE A 131 -14.31 -10.26 -5.58
N ASP A 132 -14.02 -9.79 -4.35
CA ASP A 132 -14.98 -9.13 -3.50
C ASP A 132 -15.18 -7.64 -3.92
N GLY A 133 -14.20 -7.08 -4.63
CA GLY A 133 -14.25 -5.69 -5.09
C GLY A 133 -13.48 -5.45 -6.39
N ILE A 134 -13.74 -4.26 -6.95
CA ILE A 134 -13.05 -3.70 -8.11
C ILE A 134 -12.37 -2.39 -7.68
N GLN A 135 -11.11 -2.24 -8.02
CA GLN A 135 -10.34 -1.03 -7.78
C GLN A 135 -9.85 -0.45 -9.10
N ILE A 136 -10.18 0.82 -9.35
CA ILE A 136 -9.66 1.56 -10.53
C ILE A 136 -8.46 2.39 -10.10
N ASP A 137 -7.35 2.17 -10.81
CA ASP A 137 -6.07 2.84 -10.60
C ASP A 137 -5.55 3.40 -11.94
N PHE A 138 -6.30 4.36 -12.49
CA PHE A 138 -5.95 5.09 -13.71
C PHE A 138 -5.28 6.39 -13.32
N GLU A 139 -4.04 6.62 -13.74
CA GLU A 139 -3.29 7.78 -13.22
C GLU A 139 -3.18 8.95 -14.18
N ASN A 140 -2.97 8.70 -15.45
CA ASN A 140 -2.59 9.71 -16.44
C ASN A 140 -3.78 10.17 -17.30
N ILE A 141 -4.80 10.78 -16.67
CA ILE A 141 -6.00 11.26 -17.37
C ILE A 141 -5.71 12.59 -18.09
N PRO A 142 -5.88 12.70 -19.44
CA PRO A 142 -5.79 13.97 -20.13
C PRO A 142 -6.94 14.91 -19.73
N ALA A 143 -6.69 16.23 -19.72
CA ALA A 143 -7.71 17.21 -19.29
C ALA A 143 -9.02 17.10 -20.11
N ARG A 144 -8.93 16.84 -21.41
CA ARG A 144 -10.10 16.65 -22.30
C ARG A 144 -10.96 15.45 -21.92
N ASP A 145 -10.46 14.51 -21.12
CA ASP A 145 -11.15 13.27 -20.75
C ASP A 145 -11.64 13.26 -19.29
N TYR A 146 -11.58 14.35 -18.54
CA TYR A 146 -12.02 14.39 -17.15
C TYR A 146 -13.48 13.97 -16.97
N ASP A 147 -14.37 14.49 -17.82
CA ASP A 147 -15.79 14.13 -17.78
C ASP A 147 -16.03 12.69 -18.28
N ASN A 148 -15.29 12.24 -19.30
CA ASN A 148 -15.33 10.87 -19.81
C ASN A 148 -14.87 9.89 -18.74
N PHE A 149 -13.79 10.22 -18.03
CA PHE A 149 -13.29 9.40 -16.91
C PHE A 149 -14.32 9.28 -15.79
N PHE A 150 -14.92 10.39 -15.39
CA PHE A 150 -15.96 10.34 -14.36
C PHE A 150 -17.20 9.55 -14.80
N ALA A 151 -17.59 9.67 -16.07
CA ALA A 151 -18.68 8.87 -16.64
C ALA A 151 -18.33 7.37 -16.64
N PHE A 152 -17.09 7.01 -16.99
CA PHE A 152 -16.57 5.65 -16.90
C PHE A 152 -16.63 5.13 -15.46
N LEU A 153 -16.10 5.87 -14.48
CA LEU A 153 -16.15 5.50 -13.06
C LEU A 153 -17.59 5.27 -12.57
N LYS A 154 -18.54 6.11 -12.98
CA LYS A 154 -19.97 5.92 -12.65
C LYS A 154 -20.53 4.61 -13.20
N LYS A 155 -20.15 4.23 -14.44
CA LYS A 155 -20.60 2.95 -15.03
C LYS A 155 -20.01 1.76 -14.25
N VAL A 156 -18.70 1.77 -13.96
CA VAL A 156 -18.05 0.72 -13.16
C VAL A 156 -18.71 0.63 -11.77
N SER A 157 -18.90 1.77 -11.10
CA SER A 157 -19.55 1.84 -9.78
C SER A 157 -20.94 1.20 -9.79
N SER A 158 -21.82 1.64 -10.70
CA SER A 158 -23.18 1.13 -10.82
C SER A 158 -23.21 -0.38 -11.10
N ARG A 159 -22.36 -0.86 -12.00
CA ARG A 159 -22.29 -2.29 -12.36
C ARG A 159 -21.70 -3.11 -11.21
N SER A 160 -20.69 -2.58 -10.49
CA SER A 160 -20.13 -3.21 -9.29
C SER A 160 -21.18 -3.36 -8.19
N ALA A 161 -21.96 -2.32 -7.92
CA ALA A 161 -23.05 -2.36 -6.95
C ALA A 161 -24.11 -3.42 -7.31
N MET A 162 -24.52 -3.50 -8.58
CA MET A 162 -25.44 -4.53 -9.06
C MET A 162 -24.90 -5.95 -8.91
N ALA A 163 -23.58 -6.11 -8.96
CA ALA A 163 -22.90 -7.38 -8.75
C ALA A 163 -22.53 -7.65 -7.28
N GLY A 164 -22.93 -6.79 -6.34
CA GLY A 164 -22.62 -6.90 -4.91
C GLY A 164 -21.13 -6.72 -4.59
N LYS A 165 -20.40 -5.97 -5.42
CA LYS A 165 -18.95 -5.77 -5.29
C LYS A 165 -18.63 -4.38 -4.74
N ILE A 166 -17.59 -4.31 -3.91
CA ILE A 166 -17.03 -3.05 -3.41
C ILE A 166 -16.32 -2.33 -4.56
N PHE A 167 -16.62 -1.06 -4.75
CA PHE A 167 -15.98 -0.23 -5.76
C PHE A 167 -15.05 0.80 -5.12
N THR A 168 -13.78 0.80 -5.53
CA THR A 168 -12.77 1.70 -4.98
C THR A 168 -11.96 2.39 -6.08
N VAL A 169 -11.46 3.59 -5.77
CA VAL A 169 -10.65 4.39 -6.70
C VAL A 169 -9.39 4.86 -6.00
N CYS A 170 -8.24 4.61 -6.61
CA CYS A 170 -6.97 5.23 -6.22
C CYS A 170 -6.91 6.64 -6.79
N VAL A 171 -6.46 7.59 -5.99
CA VAL A 171 -6.34 8.98 -6.40
C VAL A 171 -4.99 9.57 -5.96
N PRO A 172 -4.37 10.44 -6.76
CA PRO A 172 -3.12 11.08 -6.39
C PRO A 172 -3.31 12.00 -5.18
N ALA A 173 -2.25 12.13 -4.37
CA ALA A 173 -2.22 13.00 -3.21
C ALA A 173 -2.52 14.47 -3.59
N ARG A 174 -3.28 15.15 -2.74
CA ARG A 174 -3.60 16.59 -2.86
C ARG A 174 -3.50 17.25 -1.49
N ILE A 175 -3.03 18.49 -1.49
CA ILE A 175 -2.99 19.36 -0.31
C ILE A 175 -3.96 20.54 -0.41
N LYS A 176 -4.67 20.64 -1.53
CA LYS A 176 -5.69 21.68 -1.83
C LYS A 176 -6.54 21.26 -3.01
N THR A 177 -7.70 21.86 -3.14
CA THR A 177 -8.56 21.73 -4.34
C THR A 177 -7.86 22.33 -5.56
N LEU A 178 -7.86 21.60 -6.68
CA LEU A 178 -7.41 22.10 -7.98
C LEU A 178 -8.60 22.63 -8.78
N LYS A 179 -8.35 23.66 -9.60
CA LYS A 179 -9.38 24.24 -10.47
C LYS A 179 -9.84 23.23 -11.53
N GLU A 180 -8.90 22.51 -12.08
CA GLU A 180 -9.11 21.41 -13.03
C GLU A 180 -8.44 20.16 -12.47
N ASP A 181 -9.20 19.11 -12.21
CA ASP A 181 -8.71 17.86 -11.62
C ASP A 181 -9.49 16.68 -12.20
N ALA A 182 -8.77 15.66 -12.67
CA ALA A 182 -9.35 14.37 -13.04
C ALA A 182 -9.91 13.63 -11.81
N PHE A 183 -9.41 13.95 -10.63
CA PHE A 183 -9.69 13.25 -9.38
C PHE A 183 -10.30 14.18 -8.33
N PRO A 184 -11.46 14.80 -8.61
CA PRO A 184 -12.13 15.65 -7.62
C PRO A 184 -12.68 14.75 -6.51
N TYR A 185 -12.02 14.75 -5.35
CA TYR A 185 -12.27 13.81 -4.25
C TYR A 185 -13.75 13.69 -3.87
N GLN A 186 -14.44 14.83 -3.74
CA GLN A 186 -15.87 14.84 -3.39
C GLN A 186 -16.76 14.17 -4.44
N LYS A 187 -16.47 14.39 -5.74
CA LYS A 187 -17.22 13.72 -6.81
C LYS A 187 -16.96 12.21 -6.81
N ILE A 188 -15.69 11.80 -6.66
CA ILE A 188 -15.33 10.38 -6.62
C ILE A 188 -15.95 9.69 -5.40
N SER A 189 -15.91 10.32 -4.22
CA SER A 189 -16.50 9.75 -3.02
C SER A 189 -18.02 9.58 -3.10
N SER A 190 -18.71 10.31 -3.97
CA SER A 190 -20.15 10.14 -4.18
C SER A 190 -20.52 8.83 -4.88
N ILE A 191 -19.56 8.20 -5.56
CA ILE A 191 -19.76 6.97 -6.35
C ILE A 191 -18.92 5.80 -5.90
N ALA A 192 -17.82 6.04 -5.17
CA ALA A 192 -16.95 4.99 -4.66
C ALA A 192 -17.30 4.63 -3.21
N ASP A 193 -17.08 3.37 -2.83
CA ASP A 193 -17.18 2.90 -1.44
C ASP A 193 -15.98 3.33 -0.63
N ARG A 194 -14.79 3.36 -1.26
CA ARG A 194 -13.55 3.89 -0.69
C ARG A 194 -12.80 4.71 -1.72
N VAL A 195 -12.16 5.79 -1.23
CA VAL A 195 -11.21 6.62 -1.98
C VAL A 195 -9.85 6.43 -1.33
N ILE A 196 -8.91 5.88 -2.08
CA ILE A 196 -7.57 5.56 -1.58
C ILE A 196 -6.62 6.65 -2.03
N ILE A 197 -6.11 7.42 -1.07
CA ILE A 197 -5.17 8.51 -1.34
C ILE A 197 -3.77 7.93 -1.44
N MET A 198 -3.11 8.04 -2.58
CA MET A 198 -1.72 7.62 -2.78
C MET A 198 -0.77 8.66 -2.17
N ALA A 199 -0.63 8.68 -0.83
CA ALA A 199 0.20 9.63 -0.12
C ALA A 199 1.68 9.19 -0.11
N TYR A 200 2.22 8.97 -1.29
CA TYR A 200 3.61 8.61 -1.56
C TYR A 200 4.07 9.18 -2.90
N ASP A 201 5.37 8.97 -3.25
CA ASP A 201 6.04 9.61 -4.38
C ASP A 201 6.09 11.15 -4.28
N GLU A 202 6.30 11.70 -3.05
CA GLU A 202 6.66 13.10 -2.87
C GLU A 202 7.92 13.45 -3.66
N HIS A 203 8.88 12.51 -3.63
CA HIS A 203 10.04 12.50 -4.52
C HIS A 203 10.05 11.18 -5.31
N TRP A 204 10.20 11.29 -6.63
CA TRP A 204 10.09 10.18 -7.57
C TRP A 204 11.38 9.99 -8.39
N SER A 205 11.35 9.08 -9.36
CA SER A 205 12.56 8.65 -10.08
C SER A 205 13.34 9.77 -10.77
N THR A 206 12.68 10.83 -11.23
CA THR A 206 13.31 11.96 -11.94
C THR A 206 13.41 13.23 -11.10
N SER A 207 12.99 13.19 -9.84
CA SER A 207 13.11 14.31 -8.92
C SER A 207 14.49 14.39 -8.28
N LYS A 208 14.77 15.51 -7.59
CA LYS A 208 15.90 15.57 -6.65
C LYS A 208 15.70 14.56 -5.52
N PRO A 209 16.80 14.08 -4.89
CA PRO A 209 16.73 13.24 -3.70
C PRO A 209 15.87 13.84 -2.59
N GLY A 210 15.02 13.00 -1.99
CA GLY A 210 14.15 13.39 -0.90
C GLY A 210 13.29 12.22 -0.40
N PRO A 211 12.54 12.40 0.70
CA PRO A 211 11.68 11.37 1.26
C PRO A 211 10.57 10.97 0.28
N ILE A 212 10.18 9.70 0.33
CA ILE A 212 9.08 9.17 -0.48
C ILE A 212 7.74 9.73 0.00
N ALA A 213 7.63 9.96 1.31
CA ALA A 213 6.45 10.52 1.97
C ALA A 213 6.88 11.15 3.29
N SER A 214 7.25 12.46 3.28
CA SER A 214 7.64 13.16 4.50
C SER A 214 6.45 13.32 5.45
N TYR A 215 6.74 13.41 6.75
CA TYR A 215 5.71 13.56 7.78
C TYR A 215 4.84 14.81 7.54
N GLU A 216 5.47 15.95 7.27
CA GLU A 216 4.79 17.22 7.07
C GLU A 216 3.96 17.25 5.77
N TRP A 217 4.41 16.56 4.74
CA TRP A 217 3.64 16.41 3.51
C TRP A 217 2.44 15.50 3.70
N CYS A 218 2.62 14.37 4.38
CA CYS A 218 1.53 13.47 4.76
C CYS A 218 0.50 14.17 5.65
N GLU A 219 0.94 15.04 6.57
CA GLU A 219 0.06 15.83 7.43
C GLU A 219 -0.84 16.76 6.60
N LYS A 220 -0.26 17.52 5.66
CA LYS A 220 -1.03 18.40 4.76
C LYS A 220 -2.04 17.64 3.90
N ILE A 221 -1.66 16.44 3.40
CA ILE A 221 -2.57 15.59 2.63
C ILE A 221 -3.71 15.10 3.52
N ALA A 222 -3.40 14.63 4.73
CA ALA A 222 -4.41 14.15 5.67
C ALA A 222 -5.38 15.26 6.06
N ASP A 223 -4.88 16.48 6.37
CA ASP A 223 -5.72 17.65 6.69
C ASP A 223 -6.66 18.00 5.53
N TYR A 224 -6.13 18.04 4.32
CA TYR A 224 -6.98 18.29 3.15
C TYR A 224 -7.99 17.17 2.95
N SER A 225 -7.55 15.92 3.02
CA SER A 225 -8.43 14.77 2.77
C SER A 225 -9.60 14.70 3.75
N VAL A 226 -9.36 14.88 5.06
CA VAL A 226 -10.45 14.89 6.08
C VAL A 226 -11.37 16.10 5.97
N SER A 227 -10.89 17.20 5.35
CA SER A 227 -11.71 18.39 5.12
C SER A 227 -12.71 18.23 3.97
N VAL A 228 -12.47 17.31 3.03
CA VAL A 228 -13.27 17.17 1.80
C VAL A 228 -13.88 15.78 1.60
N LEU A 229 -13.45 14.78 2.35
CA LEU A 229 -13.94 13.40 2.24
C LEU A 229 -14.64 12.94 3.53
N PRO A 230 -15.73 12.18 3.41
CA PRO A 230 -16.27 11.42 4.54
C PRO A 230 -15.21 10.44 5.07
N LYS A 231 -14.96 10.47 6.39
CA LYS A 231 -13.91 9.62 7.02
C LYS A 231 -14.15 8.12 6.82
N GLU A 232 -15.39 7.71 6.71
CA GLU A 232 -15.79 6.32 6.47
C GLU A 232 -15.38 5.84 5.06
N LYS A 233 -15.15 6.75 4.11
CA LYS A 233 -14.71 6.43 2.75
C LYS A 233 -13.23 6.67 2.52
N LEU A 234 -12.56 7.38 3.41
CA LEU A 234 -11.16 7.76 3.28
C LEU A 234 -10.22 6.61 3.68
N VAL A 235 -9.32 6.25 2.78
CA VAL A 235 -8.19 5.33 3.06
C VAL A 235 -6.89 6.06 2.75
N MET A 236 -5.97 6.15 3.72
CA MET A 236 -4.68 6.80 3.53
C MET A 236 -3.61 5.80 3.14
N GLY A 237 -3.01 6.00 1.97
CA GLY A 237 -1.88 5.21 1.47
C GLY A 237 -0.56 5.55 2.15
N LEU A 238 0.30 4.55 2.33
CA LEU A 238 1.67 4.68 2.82
C LEU A 238 2.62 3.85 1.94
N PRO A 239 3.85 4.33 1.69
CA PRO A 239 4.85 3.55 0.99
C PRO A 239 5.52 2.54 1.93
N PHE A 240 5.89 1.39 1.37
CA PHE A 240 6.80 0.41 1.98
C PHE A 240 8.17 0.37 1.29
N TYR A 241 8.40 1.29 0.35
CA TYR A 241 9.63 1.32 -0.44
C TYR A 241 10.42 2.60 -0.18
N GLY A 242 11.70 2.53 -0.53
CA GLY A 242 12.58 3.67 -0.60
C GLY A 242 13.10 3.89 -2.02
N ARG A 243 13.92 4.91 -2.18
CA ARG A 243 14.65 5.20 -3.43
C ARG A 243 16.09 5.54 -3.15
N SER A 244 16.96 5.14 -4.06
CA SER A 244 18.36 5.57 -4.09
C SER A 244 18.63 6.41 -5.34
N TRP A 245 19.34 7.52 -5.15
CA TRP A 245 19.82 8.40 -6.21
C TRP A 245 21.33 8.31 -6.25
N GLU A 246 21.88 8.06 -7.43
CA GLU A 246 23.32 8.03 -7.71
C GLU A 246 23.64 9.25 -8.58
N ASP A 247 24.13 10.32 -7.96
CA ASP A 247 24.35 11.65 -8.56
C ASP A 247 23.10 12.15 -9.35
N GLU A 248 23.23 12.38 -10.65
CA GLU A 248 22.18 12.85 -11.54
C GLU A 248 21.38 11.72 -12.21
N ASN A 249 21.67 10.46 -11.89
CA ASN A 249 20.96 9.33 -12.46
C ASN A 249 19.53 9.22 -11.93
N LEU A 250 18.69 8.50 -12.69
CA LEU A 250 17.34 8.19 -12.27
C LEU A 250 17.35 7.37 -10.96
N ALA A 251 16.46 7.73 -10.04
CA ALA A 251 16.35 6.98 -8.79
C ALA A 251 15.86 5.55 -9.02
N THR A 252 16.46 4.64 -8.27
CA THR A 252 16.05 3.23 -8.24
C THR A 252 15.17 2.98 -7.01
N ALA A 253 13.98 2.40 -7.22
CA ALA A 253 13.13 1.94 -6.12
C ALA A 253 13.77 0.75 -5.39
N ARG A 254 13.68 0.76 -4.05
CA ARG A 254 14.32 -0.24 -3.17
C ARG A 254 13.32 -0.75 -2.13
N SER A 255 13.34 -2.06 -1.88
CA SER A 255 12.69 -2.61 -0.69
C SER A 255 13.54 -2.33 0.55
N PHE A 256 12.95 -2.37 1.74
CA PHE A 256 13.68 -2.30 2.99
C PHE A 256 14.78 -3.38 3.04
N ARG A 257 14.44 -4.62 2.71
CA ARG A 257 15.39 -5.73 2.66
C ARG A 257 16.58 -5.44 1.76
N SER A 258 16.35 -5.04 0.50
CA SER A 258 17.44 -4.78 -0.45
C SER A 258 18.30 -3.57 -0.05
N THR A 259 17.72 -2.58 0.61
CA THR A 259 18.45 -1.45 1.20
C THR A 259 19.36 -1.93 2.33
N ASN A 260 18.81 -2.75 3.23
CA ASN A 260 19.54 -3.27 4.38
C ASN A 260 20.67 -4.23 3.98
N GLU A 261 20.44 -5.12 3.01
CA GLU A 261 21.46 -6.00 2.44
C GLU A 261 22.62 -5.19 1.81
N LEU A 262 22.30 -4.12 1.09
CA LEU A 262 23.31 -3.26 0.49
C LEU A 262 24.09 -2.48 1.56
N PHE A 263 23.43 -1.96 2.59
CA PHE A 263 24.09 -1.26 3.70
C PHE A 263 25.04 -2.20 4.43
N ALA A 264 24.61 -3.42 4.73
CA ALA A 264 25.46 -4.43 5.35
C ALA A 264 26.67 -4.81 4.47
N ALA A 265 26.49 -4.94 3.16
CA ALA A 265 27.56 -5.29 2.22
C ALA A 265 28.58 -4.15 2.01
N ARG A 266 28.23 -2.91 2.39
CA ARG A 266 29.08 -1.71 2.21
C ARG A 266 29.44 -1.04 3.52
N ASP A 267 29.19 -1.68 4.66
CA ASP A 267 29.44 -1.15 6.01
C ASP A 267 28.79 0.23 6.24
N VAL A 268 27.62 0.47 5.63
CA VAL A 268 26.85 1.71 5.81
C VAL A 268 26.03 1.58 7.08
N SER A 269 26.46 2.24 8.15
CA SER A 269 25.74 2.28 9.44
C SER A 269 25.29 3.70 9.83
N ASP A 270 25.80 4.73 9.13
CA ASP A 270 25.41 6.13 9.36
C ASP A 270 24.07 6.43 8.68
N VAL A 271 22.98 6.01 9.34
CA VAL A 271 21.60 6.32 8.96
C VAL A 271 21.07 7.35 9.93
N ARG A 272 20.71 8.51 9.41
CA ARG A 272 20.10 9.58 10.19
C ARG A 272 18.60 9.70 9.90
N TYR A 273 17.83 10.06 10.90
CA TYR A 273 16.42 10.36 10.72
C TYR A 273 16.20 11.86 10.51
N VAL A 274 15.72 12.22 9.32
CA VAL A 274 15.32 13.60 8.99
C VAL A 274 13.82 13.67 9.15
N ASN A 275 13.37 14.38 10.18
CA ASN A 275 11.95 14.48 10.57
C ASN A 275 11.35 13.10 10.76
N THR A 276 11.61 12.10 11.06
CA THR A 276 11.06 10.73 11.18
C THR A 276 11.44 9.78 10.05
N ILE A 277 11.95 10.27 8.91
CA ILE A 277 12.27 9.42 7.75
C ILE A 277 13.75 9.05 7.76
N PRO A 278 14.11 7.77 7.68
CA PRO A 278 15.51 7.35 7.62
C PRO A 278 16.14 7.72 6.28
N MET A 279 17.37 8.23 6.36
CA MET A 279 18.17 8.65 5.23
C MET A 279 19.62 8.27 5.43
N ALA A 280 20.28 7.81 4.37
CA ALA A 280 21.71 7.57 4.33
C ALA A 280 22.36 8.25 3.11
N GLU A 281 23.57 8.75 3.31
CA GLU A 281 24.43 9.25 2.23
C GLU A 281 25.80 8.61 2.37
N PHE A 282 26.32 8.09 1.29
CA PHE A 282 27.68 7.55 1.23
C PHE A 282 28.27 7.72 -0.16
N VAL A 283 29.57 7.59 -0.26
CA VAL A 283 30.31 7.72 -1.52
C VAL A 283 30.91 6.37 -1.89
N THR A 284 30.69 5.97 -3.13
CA THR A 284 31.42 4.87 -3.78
C THR A 284 32.35 5.47 -4.85
N THR A 285 32.06 5.28 -6.13
CA THR A 285 32.61 6.11 -7.22
C THR A 285 31.82 7.40 -7.40
N GLN A 286 30.59 7.43 -6.91
CA GLN A 286 29.63 8.53 -6.97
C GLN A 286 28.97 8.70 -5.60
N LYS A 287 28.37 9.88 -5.35
CA LYS A 287 27.57 10.10 -4.17
C LYS A 287 26.24 9.33 -4.32
N VAL A 288 25.88 8.57 -3.30
CA VAL A 288 24.62 7.84 -3.24
C VAL A 288 23.78 8.37 -2.08
N THR A 289 22.56 8.79 -2.37
CA THR A 289 21.61 9.26 -1.35
C THR A 289 20.43 8.29 -1.31
N TYR A 290 20.13 7.76 -0.13
CA TYR A 290 18.99 6.90 0.14
C TYR A 290 17.97 7.62 1.00
N TRP A 291 16.70 7.52 0.61
CA TRP A 291 15.54 7.80 1.44
C TRP A 291 14.66 6.56 1.42
N PHE A 292 14.26 6.08 2.57
CA PHE A 292 13.51 4.82 2.65
C PHE A 292 12.55 4.82 3.82
N GLU A 293 11.72 3.80 3.86
CA GLU A 293 10.78 3.58 4.96
C GLU A 293 11.25 2.40 5.80
N ASP A 294 11.19 2.55 7.10
CA ASP A 294 11.31 1.50 8.10
C ASP A 294 10.04 1.47 8.96
N TYR A 295 9.99 0.55 9.92
CA TYR A 295 8.83 0.47 10.81
C TYR A 295 8.63 1.75 11.63
N TYR A 296 9.70 2.43 12.04
CA TYR A 296 9.60 3.67 12.81
C TYR A 296 8.91 4.79 12.00
N SER A 297 9.39 5.07 10.80
CA SER A 297 8.82 6.11 9.93
C SER A 297 7.38 5.80 9.54
N THR A 298 7.07 4.51 9.30
CA THR A 298 5.71 4.04 9.01
C THR A 298 4.80 4.27 10.21
N VAL A 299 5.19 3.85 11.41
CA VAL A 299 4.39 4.02 12.64
C VAL A 299 4.18 5.50 12.97
N LYS A 300 5.14 6.39 12.72
CA LYS A 300 4.96 7.83 12.91
C LYS A 300 3.85 8.40 12.01
N LYS A 301 3.75 7.96 10.76
CA LYS A 301 2.65 8.34 9.85
C LYS A 301 1.31 7.72 10.26
N LEU A 302 1.32 6.48 10.75
CA LEU A 302 0.11 5.84 11.30
C LEU A 302 -0.43 6.58 12.53
N LEU A 303 0.45 7.02 13.42
CA LEU A 303 0.08 7.89 14.56
C LEU A 303 -0.53 9.22 14.08
N LEU A 304 0.07 9.86 13.09
CA LEU A 304 -0.45 11.07 12.47
C LEU A 304 -1.87 10.85 11.95
N TYR A 305 -2.10 9.78 11.19
CA TYR A 305 -3.42 9.50 10.63
C TYR A 305 -4.45 9.20 11.73
N GLY A 306 -4.07 8.39 12.72
CA GLY A 306 -4.92 8.12 13.89
C GLY A 306 -5.30 9.39 14.66
N SER A 307 -4.37 10.35 14.82
CA SER A 307 -4.64 11.63 15.49
C SER A 307 -5.65 12.52 14.75
N LYS A 308 -5.91 12.25 13.47
CA LYS A 308 -6.92 12.93 12.63
C LYS A 308 -8.20 12.09 12.45
N ASP A 309 -8.38 11.04 13.28
CA ASP A 309 -9.49 10.08 13.23
C ASP A 309 -9.58 9.32 11.88
N ILE A 310 -8.48 9.18 11.18
CA ILE A 310 -8.41 8.34 9.99
C ILE A 310 -8.22 6.89 10.47
N SER A 311 -9.21 6.06 10.23
CA SER A 311 -9.26 4.68 10.72
C SER A 311 -8.95 3.63 9.65
N LYS A 312 -8.61 4.03 8.43
CA LYS A 312 -8.34 3.14 7.30
C LYS A 312 -7.05 3.53 6.61
N VAL A 313 -6.17 2.55 6.44
CA VAL A 313 -4.84 2.74 5.85
C VAL A 313 -4.55 1.71 4.78
N ALA A 314 -3.68 2.03 3.85
CA ALA A 314 -3.27 1.14 2.76
C ALA A 314 -1.75 1.19 2.55
N PHE A 315 -1.14 0.07 2.19
CA PHE A 315 0.31 -0.06 2.05
C PHE A 315 0.74 -0.47 0.64
N TRP A 316 1.50 0.37 -0.02
CA TRP A 316 2.15 0.08 -1.28
C TRP A 316 3.59 -0.34 -1.06
N ARG A 317 3.95 -1.59 -1.16
CA ARG A 317 3.21 -2.82 -1.36
C ARG A 317 3.89 -3.97 -0.62
N ILE A 318 3.20 -5.06 -0.43
CA ILE A 318 3.73 -6.30 0.18
C ILE A 318 5.01 -6.76 -0.52
N GLY A 319 5.99 -7.15 0.29
CA GLY A 319 7.33 -7.57 -0.12
C GLY A 319 8.36 -6.43 -0.25
N LEU A 320 7.98 -5.19 0.11
CA LEU A 320 8.90 -4.05 0.18
C LEU A 320 9.11 -3.54 1.61
N GLU A 321 8.25 -3.95 2.53
CA GLU A 321 8.19 -3.50 3.91
C GLU A 321 9.40 -3.89 4.75
N ASP A 322 9.59 -3.13 5.83
CA ASP A 322 10.24 -3.62 7.05
C ASP A 322 9.24 -4.50 7.79
N SER A 323 9.56 -5.79 7.92
CA SER A 323 8.65 -6.78 8.50
C SER A 323 8.27 -6.48 9.96
N GLU A 324 9.09 -5.71 10.69
CA GLU A 324 8.79 -5.26 12.04
C GLU A 324 7.53 -4.38 12.10
N THR A 325 7.15 -3.73 11.00
CA THR A 325 5.93 -2.91 10.90
C THR A 325 4.68 -3.67 11.35
N TRP A 326 4.57 -4.96 11.04
CA TRP A 326 3.39 -5.76 11.35
C TRP A 326 3.18 -6.01 12.84
N ASN A 327 4.23 -5.83 13.66
CA ASN A 327 4.13 -5.92 15.13
C ASN A 327 3.49 -4.66 15.76
N TRP A 328 3.34 -3.58 15.00
CA TRP A 328 2.87 -2.27 15.48
C TRP A 328 1.44 -1.93 15.08
N ILE A 329 0.80 -2.78 14.28
CA ILE A 329 -0.57 -2.54 13.78
C ILE A 329 -1.43 -3.78 13.96
N LYS A 330 -2.71 -3.54 14.21
CA LYS A 330 -3.74 -4.58 14.25
C LYS A 330 -5.09 -4.08 13.73
N ILE A 331 -5.94 -5.00 13.34
CA ILE A 331 -7.35 -4.69 13.03
C ILE A 331 -8.04 -4.30 14.33
N ALA A 332 -8.80 -3.20 14.31
CA ALA A 332 -9.60 -2.77 15.44
C ALA A 332 -10.70 -3.81 15.73
N GLU A 333 -10.88 -4.13 17.00
CA GLU A 333 -12.01 -4.97 17.41
C GLU A 333 -13.32 -4.23 17.12
N THR A 334 -14.25 -4.90 16.45
CA THR A 334 -15.61 -4.39 16.32
C THR A 334 -16.21 -4.34 17.73
N PRO A 335 -16.80 -3.21 18.18
CA PRO A 335 -17.54 -3.20 19.43
C PRO A 335 -18.53 -4.39 19.43
N LYS A 336 -18.47 -5.21 20.46
CA LYS A 336 -19.51 -6.21 20.67
C LYS A 336 -20.75 -5.44 21.15
N ASP A 337 -21.80 -5.42 20.31
CA ASP A 337 -23.12 -4.90 20.68
C ASP A 337 -23.68 -5.65 21.90
#